data_25b9df3cf3db27c95646e5db90f835e1
#
_entry.id   25b9df3cf3db27c95646e5db90f835e1
#
_cell.length_a   1.000
_cell.length_b   1.000
_cell.length_c   1.000
_cell.angle_alpha   90.00
_cell.angle_beta   90.00
_cell.angle_gamma   90.00
#
_symmetry.space_group_name_H-M   'P 1'
#
loop_
_entity.id
_entity.type
_entity.pdbx_description
1 polymer ?
#
loop_
_entity_poly.entity_id
_entity_poly.type
_entity_poly.pdbx_seq_one_letter_code
_entity_poly.pdbx_strand_id
1 'polypeptide(L)'
;MSQLPIPAAVLYVPDYPIGTARLTLRPFNRGDVDAVYSYRSRADVSEFLFDEPMSHEECAEAVRARTGQIAFTGEGDKILLAVERKDDSRLIGEVSLIWRSVADQQAEVGYIIHPEAQGQGVATEASRTLLAFGFDEEIVGEGGAHQ
;
A
#
# COMPACT_ATOMS: atom_id res chain seq x y z
N MET A 1 -15.67 14.92 23.23
CA MET A 1 -15.67 14.63 22.71
C MET A 1 -15.92 13.75 22.17
N SER A 2 -15.80 13.59 22.02
CA SER A 2 -15.89 12.98 21.51
C SER A 2 -15.89 12.05 21.00
N GLN A 3 -15.95 11.68 20.94
CA GLN A 3 -15.90 11.06 20.45
C GLN A 3 -16.29 10.17 19.92
N LEU A 4 -16.43 10.03 19.92
CA LEU A 4 -16.70 9.43 19.45
C LEU A 4 -17.22 8.68 18.63
N PRO A 5 -17.92 8.12 19.10
CA PRO A 5 -18.69 7.32 18.30
C PRO A 5 -18.29 7.16 16.92
N ILE A 6 -17.80 7.97 16.71
CA ILE A 6 -17.23 8.06 15.55
C ILE A 6 -16.56 6.87 15.03
N PRO A 7 -16.09 5.96 15.78
CA PRO A 7 -15.35 4.81 15.27
C PRO A 7 -16.00 4.13 14.10
N ALA A 8 -17.28 3.93 14.19
CA ALA A 8 -17.95 3.25 13.11
C ALA A 8 -17.90 4.06 11.85
N ALA A 9 -17.95 5.34 12.00
CA ALA A 9 -18.00 6.20 10.85
C ALA A 9 -16.66 6.30 10.15
N VAL A 10 -15.58 6.11 10.88
CA VAL A 10 -14.28 6.25 10.27
C VAL A 10 -13.62 4.94 9.90
N LEU A 11 -14.23 3.83 10.25
CA LEU A 11 -13.64 2.55 9.91
C LEU A 11 -13.79 2.30 8.42
N TYR A 12 -12.69 1.96 7.80
CA TYR A 12 -12.70 1.62 6.39
C TYR A 12 -11.84 0.38 6.20
N VAL A 13 -12.46 -0.68 5.72
CA VAL A 13 -11.75 -1.93 5.44
C VAL A 13 -12.17 -2.38 4.05
N PRO A 14 -11.28 -2.33 3.08
CA PRO A 14 -11.63 -2.80 1.75
C PRO A 14 -11.96 -4.28 1.73
N ASP A 15 -12.66 -4.68 0.71
CA ASP A 15 -13.03 -6.08 0.53
C ASP A 15 -11.89 -6.75 -0.24
N TYR A 16 -11.05 -7.44 0.47
CA TYR A 16 -9.85 -8.03 -0.11
C TYR A 16 -10.12 -9.42 -0.66
N PRO A 17 -9.39 -9.83 -1.69
CA PRO A 17 -8.42 -9.05 -2.46
C PRO A 17 -9.10 -8.15 -3.47
N ILE A 18 -8.40 -7.09 -3.85
CA ILE A 18 -8.92 -6.14 -4.82
C ILE A 18 -8.28 -6.47 -6.17
N GLY A 19 -9.12 -6.79 -7.15
CA GLY A 19 -8.60 -7.16 -8.47
C GLY A 19 -8.66 -6.01 -9.44
N THR A 20 -7.64 -5.89 -10.27
CA THR A 20 -7.64 -4.96 -11.39
C THR A 20 -7.44 -5.78 -12.66
N ALA A 21 -7.24 -5.11 -13.77
CA ALA A 21 -7.01 -5.83 -15.03
C ALA A 21 -5.79 -6.74 -14.95
N ARG A 22 -4.72 -6.26 -14.34
CA ARG A 22 -3.46 -7.01 -14.33
C ARG A 22 -2.97 -7.38 -12.95
N LEU A 23 -3.57 -6.82 -11.90
CA LEU A 23 -3.01 -6.91 -10.55
C LEU A 23 -4.03 -7.43 -9.56
N THR A 24 -3.51 -7.97 -8.46
CA THR A 24 -4.29 -8.28 -7.29
C THR A 24 -3.65 -7.53 -6.13
N LEU A 25 -4.42 -6.69 -5.46
CA LEU A 25 -3.95 -5.97 -4.29
C LEU A 25 -4.51 -6.72 -3.09
N ARG A 26 -3.64 -7.16 -2.21
CA ARG A 26 -4.05 -8.01 -1.10
C ARG A 26 -3.23 -7.73 0.14
N PRO A 27 -3.73 -8.12 1.31
CA PRO A 27 -2.91 -8.01 2.51
C PRO A 27 -1.63 -8.82 2.37
N PHE A 28 -0.59 -8.38 3.06
CA PHE A 28 0.64 -9.17 3.13
C PHE A 28 0.41 -10.41 3.98
N ASN A 29 1.11 -11.47 3.67
CA ASN A 29 1.09 -12.65 4.51
C ASN A 29 2.54 -13.10 4.73
N ARG A 30 2.73 -14.06 5.63
CA ARG A 30 4.07 -14.44 6.02
C ARG A 30 4.90 -15.03 4.90
N GLY A 31 4.25 -15.55 3.90
CA GLY A 31 4.96 -16.11 2.75
C GLY A 31 5.55 -15.07 1.83
N ASP A 32 5.33 -13.79 2.09
CA ASP A 32 5.79 -12.74 1.21
C ASP A 32 7.19 -12.23 1.49
N VAL A 33 7.85 -12.75 2.54
CA VAL A 33 9.13 -12.19 2.97
C VAL A 33 10.17 -12.23 1.87
N ASP A 34 10.30 -13.35 1.18
CA ASP A 34 11.33 -13.47 0.15
C ASP A 34 11.05 -12.51 -1.00
N ALA A 35 9.80 -12.35 -1.37
CA ALA A 35 9.46 -11.43 -2.44
C ALA A 35 9.78 -9.99 -2.06
N VAL A 36 9.46 -9.61 -0.83
CA VAL A 36 9.79 -8.26 -0.35
C VAL A 36 11.29 -8.08 -0.32
N TYR A 37 12.02 -9.07 0.16
CA TYR A 37 13.46 -9.01 0.21
C TYR A 37 14.05 -8.82 -1.20
N SER A 38 13.41 -9.38 -2.21
CA SER A 38 13.94 -9.31 -3.57
C SER A 38 14.08 -7.86 -4.07
N TYR A 39 13.28 -6.94 -3.53
CA TYR A 39 13.43 -5.54 -3.95
C TYR A 39 13.90 -4.63 -2.82
N ARG A 40 13.55 -4.92 -1.55
CA ARG A 40 13.97 -4.04 -0.47
C ARG A 40 15.43 -4.24 -0.09
N SER A 41 16.05 -5.31 -0.55
CA SER A 41 17.47 -5.54 -0.31
C SER A 41 18.33 -4.85 -1.37
N ARG A 42 17.73 -4.26 -2.37
CA ARG A 42 18.49 -3.69 -3.49
C ARG A 42 18.92 -2.26 -3.16
N ALA A 43 20.15 -1.95 -3.51
CA ALA A 43 20.68 -0.61 -3.27
C ALA A 43 19.94 0.44 -4.09
N ASP A 44 19.53 0.11 -5.31
CA ASP A 44 18.84 1.09 -6.14
C ASP A 44 17.46 1.43 -5.59
N VAL A 45 16.79 0.49 -4.93
CA VAL A 45 15.50 0.76 -4.31
C VAL A 45 15.68 1.61 -3.06
N SER A 46 16.61 1.24 -2.19
CA SER A 46 16.79 1.99 -0.96
C SER A 46 17.33 3.38 -1.21
N GLU A 47 18.13 3.54 -2.25
CA GLU A 47 18.62 4.87 -2.60
C GLU A 47 17.46 5.78 -2.98
N PHE A 48 16.51 5.26 -3.75
CA PHE A 48 15.33 6.01 -4.13
C PHE A 48 14.49 6.40 -2.92
N LEU A 49 14.47 5.54 -1.90
CA LEU A 49 13.68 5.78 -0.70
C LEU A 49 14.46 6.53 0.39
N PHE A 50 15.70 6.85 0.13
CA PHE A 50 16.56 7.52 1.09
C PHE A 50 16.73 6.71 2.37
N ASP A 51 16.85 5.39 2.24
CA ASP A 51 17.09 4.55 3.41
C ASP A 51 18.13 3.48 3.03
N GLU A 52 18.29 2.49 3.86
CA GLU A 52 19.28 1.45 3.67
C GLU A 52 18.64 0.18 3.13
N PRO A 53 19.40 -0.61 2.38
CA PRO A 53 18.87 -1.92 1.99
C PRO A 53 18.49 -2.73 3.21
N MET A 54 17.38 -3.43 3.13
CA MET A 54 16.88 -4.20 4.26
C MET A 54 17.40 -5.61 4.22
N SER A 55 17.75 -6.13 5.40
CA SER A 55 18.14 -7.52 5.53
C SER A 55 16.90 -8.40 5.43
N HIS A 56 17.12 -9.70 5.28
CA HIS A 56 16.00 -10.64 5.23
C HIS A 56 15.21 -10.61 6.53
N GLU A 57 15.91 -10.47 7.64
CA GLU A 57 15.27 -10.41 8.95
C GLU A 57 14.42 -9.16 9.10
N GLU A 58 14.94 -8.04 8.60
CA GLU A 58 14.19 -6.79 8.63
C GLU A 58 12.96 -6.88 7.75
N CYS A 59 13.06 -7.56 6.62
CA CYS A 59 11.91 -7.76 5.76
C CYS A 59 10.87 -8.65 6.44
N ALA A 60 11.31 -9.65 7.19
CA ALA A 60 10.38 -10.52 7.90
C ALA A 60 9.60 -9.73 8.95
N GLU A 61 10.27 -8.83 9.65
CA GLU A 61 9.60 -7.99 10.63
C GLU A 61 8.63 -7.04 9.98
N ALA A 62 9.04 -6.44 8.87
CA ALA A 62 8.18 -5.51 8.16
C ALA A 62 6.91 -6.22 7.65
N VAL A 63 7.07 -7.40 7.09
CA VAL A 63 5.93 -8.16 6.59
C VAL A 63 4.98 -8.50 7.73
N ARG A 64 5.54 -8.91 8.88
CA ARG A 64 4.71 -9.24 10.03
C ARG A 64 3.87 -8.04 10.46
N ALA A 65 4.47 -6.86 10.49
CA ALA A 65 3.75 -5.66 10.87
C ALA A 65 2.66 -5.33 9.85
N ARG A 66 2.94 -5.59 8.58
CA ARG A 66 2.01 -5.22 7.50
C ARG A 66 0.80 -6.09 7.40
N THR A 67 0.86 -7.31 7.95
CA THR A 67 -0.30 -8.19 7.88
C THR A 67 -1.51 -7.58 8.56
N GLY A 68 -1.30 -6.67 9.49
CA GLY A 68 -2.40 -6.01 10.18
C GLY A 68 -2.71 -4.61 9.69
N GLN A 69 -2.00 -4.11 8.69
CA GLN A 69 -2.22 -2.75 8.20
C GLN A 69 -3.18 -2.79 7.02
N ILE A 70 -4.41 -3.17 7.32
CA ILE A 70 -5.40 -3.43 6.28
C ILE A 70 -6.67 -2.60 6.45
N ALA A 71 -6.67 -1.67 7.41
CA ALA A 71 -7.88 -0.91 7.71
C ALA A 71 -7.52 0.47 8.25
N PHE A 72 -8.45 1.39 8.06
CA PHE A 72 -8.34 2.72 8.67
C PHE A 72 -9.29 2.78 9.86
N THR A 73 -8.79 3.24 11.00
CA THR A 73 -9.63 3.50 12.16
C THR A 73 -9.44 4.93 12.65
N GLY A 74 -8.48 5.68 12.13
CA GLY A 74 -8.27 7.05 12.52
C GLY A 74 -7.12 7.66 11.76
N GLU A 75 -6.87 8.91 12.07
CA GLU A 75 -5.79 9.64 11.40
C GLU A 75 -4.46 8.98 11.69
N GLY A 76 -3.62 8.97 10.67
CA GLY A 76 -2.32 8.36 10.81
C GLY A 76 -2.29 6.90 10.45
N ASP A 77 -3.43 6.26 10.37
CA ASP A 77 -3.48 4.86 10.01
C ASP A 77 -3.08 4.67 8.57
N LYS A 78 -2.58 3.48 8.29
CA LYS A 78 -2.06 3.18 6.98
C LYS A 78 -2.58 1.82 6.53
N ILE A 79 -2.98 1.75 5.27
CA ILE A 79 -3.26 0.49 4.62
C ILE A 79 -2.08 0.23 3.70
N LEU A 80 -1.48 -0.95 3.82
CA LEU A 80 -0.33 -1.31 3.04
C LEU A 80 -0.55 -2.68 2.43
N LEU A 81 -0.59 -2.75 1.13
CA LEU A 81 -0.97 -3.97 0.43
C LEU A 81 0.12 -4.46 -0.50
N ALA A 82 0.16 -5.77 -0.64
CA ALA A 82 1.03 -6.39 -1.62
C ALA A 82 0.40 -6.23 -2.99
N VAL A 83 1.24 -5.95 -3.98
CA VAL A 83 0.82 -5.86 -5.37
C VAL A 83 1.28 -7.12 -6.07
N GLU A 84 0.34 -7.95 -6.47
CA GLU A 84 0.63 -9.22 -7.09
C GLU A 84 0.22 -9.16 -8.56
N ARG A 85 1.08 -9.62 -9.44
CA ARG A 85 0.79 -9.62 -10.86
C ARG A 85 -0.02 -10.88 -11.18
N LYS A 86 -1.12 -10.72 -11.92
CA LYS A 86 -2.00 -11.84 -12.18
C LYS A 86 -1.39 -12.90 -13.08
N ASP A 87 -0.56 -12.47 -14.02
CA ASP A 87 0.01 -13.39 -14.98
C ASP A 87 0.78 -14.54 -14.34
N ASP A 88 1.59 -14.24 -13.35
CA ASP A 88 2.45 -15.24 -12.75
C ASP A 88 2.31 -15.32 -11.24
N SER A 89 1.33 -14.63 -10.68
CA SER A 89 1.09 -14.61 -9.23
C SER A 89 2.31 -14.16 -8.44
N ARG A 90 3.14 -13.33 -9.04
CA ARG A 90 4.35 -12.86 -8.38
C ARG A 90 4.09 -11.52 -7.70
N LEU A 91 4.56 -11.40 -6.46
CA LEU A 91 4.50 -10.13 -5.75
C LEU A 91 5.55 -9.21 -6.34
N ILE A 92 5.13 -8.11 -6.94
CA ILE A 92 6.03 -7.21 -7.64
C ILE A 92 6.13 -5.84 -7.00
N GLY A 93 5.52 -5.66 -5.84
CA GLY A 93 5.64 -4.39 -5.16
C GLY A 93 4.64 -4.24 -4.04
N GLU A 94 4.50 -3.01 -3.61
CA GLU A 94 3.58 -2.68 -2.53
C GLU A 94 2.98 -1.31 -2.80
N VAL A 95 1.77 -1.10 -2.27
CA VAL A 95 1.10 0.18 -2.40
C VAL A 95 0.51 0.52 -1.05
N SER A 96 0.55 1.79 -0.68
CA SER A 96 0.08 2.22 0.63
C SER A 96 -0.83 3.43 0.50
N LEU A 97 -1.71 3.55 1.50
CA LEU A 97 -2.60 4.69 1.60
C LEU A 97 -2.56 5.12 3.06
N ILE A 98 -2.18 6.35 3.31
CA ILE A 98 -2.05 6.89 4.65
C ILE A 98 -3.11 7.94 4.84
N TRP A 99 -3.89 7.83 5.92
CA TRP A 99 -4.95 8.77 6.19
C TRP A 99 -4.36 9.95 6.94
N ARG A 100 -4.10 11.03 6.22
CA ARG A 100 -3.41 12.18 6.79
C ARG A 100 -4.32 13.07 7.64
N SER A 101 -5.55 13.26 7.21
CA SER A 101 -6.43 14.17 7.92
C SER A 101 -7.87 13.73 7.74
N VAL A 102 -8.54 13.43 8.85
CA VAL A 102 -9.94 13.09 8.80
C VAL A 102 -10.76 14.34 8.47
N ALA A 103 -10.39 15.45 9.10
CA ALA A 103 -11.14 16.70 8.91
C ALA A 103 -11.10 17.18 7.48
N ASP A 104 -9.94 17.07 6.83
CA ASP A 104 -9.78 17.54 5.46
C ASP A 104 -9.98 16.45 4.44
N GLN A 105 -10.26 15.24 4.89
CA GLN A 105 -10.47 14.10 4.01
C GLN A 105 -9.30 13.91 3.09
N GLN A 106 -8.10 13.93 3.65
CA GLN A 106 -6.87 13.81 2.87
C GLN A 106 -6.17 12.51 3.14
N ALA A 107 -5.74 11.88 2.07
CA ALA A 107 -4.96 10.66 2.15
C ALA A 107 -3.78 10.79 1.21
N GLU A 108 -2.75 10.03 1.51
CA GLU A 108 -1.53 10.08 0.72
C GLU A 108 -1.21 8.67 0.25
N VAL A 109 -0.95 8.51 -1.04
CA VAL A 109 -0.64 7.21 -1.60
C VAL A 109 0.87 7.10 -1.81
N GLY A 110 1.40 5.93 -1.55
CA GLY A 110 2.79 5.64 -1.83
C GLY A 110 2.89 4.28 -2.48
N TYR A 111 4.03 4.01 -3.11
CA TYR A 111 4.24 2.71 -3.72
C TYR A 111 5.71 2.44 -3.88
N ILE A 112 6.05 1.17 -3.92
CA ILE A 112 7.38 0.70 -4.24
C ILE A 112 7.18 -0.46 -5.20
N ILE A 113 7.76 -0.37 -6.39
CA ILE A 113 7.61 -1.42 -7.40
C ILE A 113 8.98 -2.03 -7.66
N HIS A 114 9.03 -3.35 -7.73
CA HIS A 114 10.25 -4.06 -8.06
C HIS A 114 10.82 -3.48 -9.34
N PRO A 115 12.12 -3.19 -9.40
CA PRO A 115 12.70 -2.56 -10.58
C PRO A 115 12.40 -3.27 -11.90
N GLU A 116 12.28 -4.60 -11.86
CA GLU A 116 11.98 -5.36 -13.07
C GLU A 116 10.56 -5.13 -13.58
N ALA A 117 9.69 -4.58 -12.75
CA ALA A 117 8.31 -4.33 -13.14
C ALA A 117 8.02 -2.84 -13.32
N GLN A 118 9.02 -2.00 -13.17
CA GLN A 118 8.82 -0.57 -13.33
C GLN A 118 8.62 -0.22 -14.80
N GLY A 119 7.99 0.92 -15.02
CA GLY A 119 7.80 1.40 -16.38
C GLY A 119 6.66 0.75 -17.13
N GLN A 120 5.83 -0.02 -16.44
CA GLN A 120 4.74 -0.73 -17.07
C GLN A 120 3.37 -0.25 -16.59
N GLY A 121 3.33 0.87 -15.90
CA GLY A 121 2.07 1.41 -15.42
C GLY A 121 1.52 0.72 -14.18
N VAL A 122 2.30 -0.14 -13.55
CA VAL A 122 1.83 -0.90 -12.39
C VAL A 122 1.53 0.02 -11.22
N ALA A 123 2.44 0.96 -10.95
CA ALA A 123 2.25 1.87 -9.82
C ALA A 123 0.99 2.70 -10.00
N THR A 124 0.74 3.19 -11.20
CA THR A 124 -0.44 3.98 -11.47
C THR A 124 -1.71 3.16 -11.31
N GLU A 125 -1.71 1.96 -11.85
CA GLU A 125 -2.87 1.08 -11.75
C GLU A 125 -3.18 0.74 -10.30
N ALA A 126 -2.16 0.37 -9.53
CA ALA A 126 -2.34 0.01 -8.13
C ALA A 126 -2.80 1.20 -7.31
N SER A 127 -2.16 2.35 -7.52
CA SER A 127 -2.48 3.55 -6.75
C SER A 127 -3.90 4.02 -7.01
N ARG A 128 -4.29 4.09 -8.26
CA ARG A 128 -5.63 4.54 -8.60
C ARG A 128 -6.68 3.62 -8.05
N THR A 129 -6.42 2.32 -8.10
CA THR A 129 -7.37 1.36 -7.60
C THR A 129 -7.56 1.51 -6.10
N LEU A 130 -6.45 1.63 -5.37
CA LEU A 130 -6.55 1.76 -3.93
C LEU A 130 -7.27 3.04 -3.53
N LEU A 131 -6.96 4.13 -4.22
CA LEU A 131 -7.61 5.40 -3.94
C LEU A 131 -9.12 5.33 -4.21
N ALA A 132 -9.51 4.68 -5.30
CA ALA A 132 -10.92 4.57 -5.64
C ALA A 132 -11.69 3.78 -4.61
N PHE A 133 -11.05 2.80 -3.98
CA PHE A 133 -11.70 2.01 -2.95
C PHE A 133 -11.72 2.72 -1.61
N GLY A 134 -10.80 3.63 -1.39
CA GLY A 134 -10.67 4.26 -0.09
C GLY A 134 -11.47 5.52 0.08
N PHE A 135 -11.65 6.28 -1.00
CA PHE A 135 -12.24 7.60 -0.87
C PHE A 135 -13.05 7.94 -2.09
N ASP A 136 -13.87 8.99 -1.94
CA ASP A 136 -14.55 9.58 -3.04
C ASP A 136 -13.49 10.05 -4.03
N GLU A 137 -13.70 9.75 -5.27
CA GLU A 137 -12.74 10.06 -6.31
C GLU A 137 -12.33 11.51 -6.36
N GLU A 138 -13.25 12.40 -6.14
CA GLU A 138 -12.95 13.81 -6.17
C GLU A 138 -11.96 14.22 -5.13
N ILE A 139 -12.12 13.71 -3.93
CA ILE A 139 -11.26 14.07 -2.83
C ILE A 139 -9.88 13.55 -3.06
N VAL A 140 -9.81 12.32 -3.45
CA VAL A 140 -8.53 11.69 -3.58
C VAL A 140 -7.76 12.18 -4.77
N GLY A 141 -8.45 12.45 -5.84
CA GLY A 141 -7.81 12.89 -7.06
C GLY A 141 -6.94 14.07 -6.87
N GLU A 142 -7.22 14.89 -5.86
CA GLU A 142 -6.42 16.04 -5.67
C GLU A 142 -5.22 15.80 -4.85
N GLY A 143 -5.39 15.05 -3.82
CA GLY A 143 -4.37 15.05 -2.82
C GLY A 143 -3.28 14.08 -2.98
N GLY A 144 -3.56 12.97 -3.50
CA GLY A 144 -2.57 11.96 -3.33
C GLY A 144 -2.09 11.27 -4.56
N ALA A 145 -2.68 11.56 -5.64
CA ALA A 145 -2.42 10.71 -6.77
C ALA A 145 -1.34 11.25 -7.66
N HIS A 146 -0.28 11.66 -7.13
CA HIS A 146 0.78 12.05 -8.03
C HIS A 146 1.86 11.04 -7.93
N GLN A 147 2.59 10.92 -8.89
CA GLN A 147 3.57 9.91 -8.87
C GLN A 147 4.86 10.34 -8.98
#